data_69dd84fca71d1099b41dbd704fde897c
#
_entry.id   69dd84fca71d1099b41dbd704fde897c
#
_cell.length_a   1.000
_cell.length_b   1.000
_cell.length_c   1.000
_cell.angle_alpha   90.00
_cell.angle_beta   90.00
_cell.angle_gamma   90.00
#
_symmetry.space_group_name_H-M   'P 1'
#
loop_
_entity.id
_entity.type
_entity.pdbx_description
1 polymer ?
#
loop_
_entity_poly.entity_id
_entity_poly.type
_entity_poly.pdbx_seq_one_letter_code
_entity_poly.pdbx_strand_id
1 'polypeptide(L)' 'MGKPYSSDLRQRFVAALDEGMSAGAAGRRMRIARSTAVRWAANWQREG' A
#
# COMPACT_ATOMS: atom_id res chain seq x y z
N MET A 1 14.82 11.64 10.29
CA MET A 1 13.99 11.48 10.23
C MET A 1 13.51 10.30 9.88
N GLY A 2 12.81 9.81 10.14
CA GLY A 2 12.33 8.54 9.89
C GLY A 2 11.56 8.41 8.63
N LYS A 3 11.04 7.27 8.42
CA LYS A 3 10.26 7.01 7.25
C LYS A 3 8.89 7.58 7.41
N PRO A 4 8.28 8.08 6.37
CA PRO A 4 6.93 8.60 6.44
C PRO A 4 5.91 7.51 6.76
N TYR A 5 6.21 6.27 6.41
CA TYR A 5 5.28 5.16 6.64
C TYR A 5 5.99 4.01 7.32
N SER A 6 5.29 3.33 8.22
CA SER A 6 5.86 2.21 8.95
C SER A 6 5.72 0.92 8.16
N SER A 7 6.52 -0.07 8.55
CA SER A 7 6.42 -1.38 7.93
C SER A 7 5.06 -2.02 8.19
N ASP A 8 4.52 -1.78 9.37
CA ASP A 8 3.22 -2.31 9.74
C ASP A 8 2.14 -1.80 8.79
N LEU A 9 2.19 -0.51 8.49
CA LEU A 9 1.22 0.09 7.60
C LEU A 9 1.33 -0.51 6.21
N ARG A 10 2.55 -0.74 5.77
CA ARG A 10 2.78 -1.32 4.46
C ARG A 10 2.19 -2.74 4.39
N GLN A 11 2.38 -3.50 5.44
CA GLN A 11 1.84 -4.85 5.47
C GLN A 11 0.33 -4.85 5.42
N ARG A 12 -0.30 -3.91 6.10
CA ARG A 12 -1.75 -3.80 6.06
C ARG A 12 -2.22 -3.43 4.67
N PHE A 13 -1.48 -2.56 4.00
CA PHE A 13 -1.82 -2.16 2.65
C PHE A 13 -1.77 -3.37 1.72
N VAL A 14 -0.71 -4.16 1.82
CA VAL A 14 -0.56 -5.35 0.99
C VAL A 14 -1.67 -6.35 1.28
N ALA A 15 -2.02 -6.50 2.55
CA ALA A 15 -3.10 -7.40 2.92
C ALA A 15 -4.41 -6.98 2.27
N ALA A 16 -4.66 -5.68 2.22
CA ALA A 16 -5.87 -5.17 1.58
C ALA A 16 -5.89 -5.50 0.10
N LEU A 17 -4.74 -5.38 -0.55
CA LEU A 17 -4.64 -5.73 -1.97
C LEU A 17 -4.91 -7.21 -2.17
N ASP A 18 -4.40 -8.03 -1.27
CA ASP A 18 -4.58 -9.47 -1.35
C ASP A 18 -6.05 -9.85 -1.19
N GLU A 19 -6.80 -9.00 -0.49
CA GLU A 19 -8.23 -9.25 -0.31
C GLU A 19 -9.03 -8.81 -1.52
N GLY A 20 -8.40 -8.15 -2.47
CA GLY A 20 -9.08 -7.73 -3.67
C GLY A 20 -9.31 -6.25 -3.81
N MET A 21 -8.82 -5.45 -2.87
CA MET A 21 -8.99 -4.00 -2.98
C MET A 21 -8.02 -3.44 -4.00
N SER A 22 -8.44 -2.39 -4.68
CA SER A 22 -7.56 -1.70 -5.61
C SER A 22 -6.55 -0.86 -4.82
N ALA A 23 -5.45 -0.50 -5.49
CA ALA A 23 -4.44 0.33 -4.86
C ALA A 23 -5.04 1.66 -4.40
N GLY A 24 -5.89 2.24 -5.22
CA GLY A 24 -6.51 3.50 -4.86
C GLY A 24 -7.40 3.37 -3.63
N ALA A 25 -8.20 2.33 -3.57
CA ALA A 25 -9.09 2.11 -2.45
C ALA A 25 -8.31 1.83 -1.18
N ALA A 26 -7.31 0.97 -1.26
CA ALA A 26 -6.49 0.63 -0.10
C ALA A 26 -5.75 1.86 0.40
N GLY A 27 -5.22 2.66 -0.52
CA GLY A 27 -4.50 3.86 -0.15
C GLY A 27 -5.38 4.86 0.57
N ARG A 28 -6.59 5.05 0.07
CA ARG A 28 -7.53 5.98 0.69
C ARG A 28 -7.90 5.51 2.09
N ARG A 29 -8.11 4.23 2.23
CA ARG A 29 -8.51 3.68 3.52
C ARG A 29 -7.43 3.90 4.56
N MET A 30 -6.18 3.83 4.15
CA MET A 30 -5.07 3.96 5.07
C MET A 30 -4.42 5.33 5.03
N ARG A 31 -5.04 6.27 4.32
CA ARG A 31 -4.55 7.63 4.23
C ARG A 31 -3.13 7.69 3.69
N ILE A 32 -2.88 6.90 2.68
CA ILE A 32 -1.59 6.88 1.99
C ILE A 32 -1.73 7.69 0.72
N ALA A 33 -0.70 8.47 0.41
CA ALA A 33 -0.70 9.27 -0.80
C ALA A 33 -0.92 8.35 -2.00
N ARG A 34 -1.69 8.83 -2.97
CA ARG A 34 -2.02 8.02 -4.14
C ARG A 34 -0.77 7.52 -4.85
N SER A 35 0.21 8.39 -5.04
CA SER A 35 1.43 7.99 -5.73
C SER A 35 2.16 6.88 -4.97
N THR A 36 2.18 6.97 -3.65
CA THR A 36 2.82 5.95 -2.84
C THR A 36 2.05 4.64 -2.94
N ALA A 37 0.72 4.72 -2.89
CA ALA A 37 -0.11 3.52 -2.98
C ALA A 37 0.11 2.80 -4.30
N VAL A 38 0.17 3.55 -5.39
CA VAL A 38 0.39 2.95 -6.71
C VAL A 38 1.76 2.30 -6.76
N ARG A 39 2.76 2.96 -6.22
CA ARG A 39 4.12 2.41 -6.21
C ARG A 39 4.19 1.12 -5.42
N TRP A 40 3.58 1.12 -4.24
CA TRP A 40 3.58 -0.08 -3.40
C TRP A 40 2.85 -1.23 -4.08
N ALA A 41 1.74 -0.94 -4.73
CA ALA A 41 0.98 -1.98 -5.41
C ALA A 41 1.80 -2.57 -6.56
N ALA A 42 2.50 -1.72 -7.30
CA ALA A 42 3.34 -2.20 -8.38
C ALA A 42 4.45 -3.10 -7.86
N ASN A 43 5.09 -2.70 -6.77
CA ASN A 43 6.14 -3.52 -6.17
C ASN A 43 5.58 -4.85 -5.70
N TRP A 44 4.41 -4.83 -5.08
CA TRP A 44 3.79 -6.04 -4.59
C TRP A 44 3.51 -7.02 -5.72
N GLN A 45 3.01 -6.50 -6.84
CA GLN A 45 2.71 -7.37 -7.97
C GLN A 45 3.96 -7.97 -8.58
N ARG A 46 5.05 -7.22 -8.57
CA ARG A 46 6.30 -7.72 -9.12
C ARG A 46 6.89 -8.83 -8.26
N GLU A 47 6.76 -8.69 -6.97
CA GLU A 47 7.35 -9.68 -6.07
C GLU A 47 6.43 -10.84 -5.83
N GLY A 48 5.18 -10.58 -5.86
CA GLY A 48 4.23 -11.54 -5.48
C GLY A 48 3.67 -12.32 -6.58
#